data_c3149d1e2437905351247bf62082830c
#
_entry.id   c3149d1e2437905351247bf62082830c
#
_cell.length_a   1.000
_cell.length_b   1.000
_cell.length_c   1.000
_cell.angle_alpha   90.00
_cell.angle_beta   90.00
_cell.angle_gamma   90.00
#
_symmetry.space_group_name_H-M   'P 1'
#
loop_
_entity.id
_entity.type
_entity.pdbx_description
1 polymer ?
#
loop_
_entity_poly.entity_id
_entity_poly.type
_entity_poly.pdbx_seq_one_letter_code
_entity_poly.pdbx_strand_id
1 'polypeptide(L)'
;ATPAEMRGSFAGAMGHTQFMPSTYQRHAQDFDGTGHANIWGDDPTDALASTAQLLKAEGWRKGQPWAVEVTLPREFDLALTGRIFPRKTRDWQRLGVTTASSGKLADHGNGALILPAGPEGPVFMVYNNFHVIKKYNYADSYAIGVGHLSDRLAGRGKIRSGFPQNPWGMSTRERQALQQRLNDRGFAAGNPDGVIGEKGRAAIRAYEQSRGFPVTGLPSKALLASLG
;
A
#
# COMPACT_ATOMS: atom_id res chain seq x y z
N ALA A 1 5.68 -7.79 32.39
CA ALA A 1 6.60 -8.73 31.75
C ALA A 1 8.01 -8.62 32.34
N THR A 2 8.66 -9.72 32.56
CA THR A 2 10.08 -9.78 32.98
C THR A 2 10.99 -9.59 31.76
N PRO A 3 12.27 -9.21 31.91
CA PRO A 3 13.20 -9.12 30.78
C PRO A 3 13.31 -10.40 29.94
N ALA A 4 13.12 -11.59 30.56
CA ALA A 4 13.13 -12.87 29.83
C ALA A 4 11.91 -13.09 28.93
N GLU A 5 10.78 -12.47 29.26
CA GLU A 5 9.53 -12.51 28.49
C GLU A 5 9.49 -11.45 27.39
N MET A 6 10.30 -10.39 27.51
CA MET A 6 10.39 -9.31 26.53
C MET A 6 11.12 -9.74 25.26
N ARG A 7 10.54 -10.70 24.53
CA ARG A 7 11.08 -11.16 23.25
C ARG A 7 10.74 -10.19 22.13
N GLY A 8 11.65 -10.02 21.19
CA GLY A 8 11.49 -9.14 20.04
C GLY A 8 12.32 -9.59 18.85
N SER A 9 12.24 -8.84 17.74
CA SER A 9 13.08 -9.06 16.58
C SER A 9 14.53 -8.61 16.82
N PHE A 10 15.46 -9.05 15.99
CA PHE A 10 16.86 -8.57 16.05
C PHE A 10 16.97 -7.05 15.86
N ALA A 11 15.99 -6.41 15.20
CA ALA A 11 15.93 -4.97 15.00
C ALA A 11 15.30 -4.20 16.18
N GLY A 12 14.87 -4.90 17.25
CA GLY A 12 14.30 -4.30 18.44
C GLY A 12 12.78 -4.09 18.42
N ALA A 13 12.07 -4.66 17.43
CA ALA A 13 10.61 -4.66 17.46
C ALA A 13 10.08 -5.64 18.51
N MET A 14 9.11 -5.23 19.33
CA MET A 14 8.70 -5.89 20.59
C MET A 14 7.22 -6.24 20.63
N GLY A 15 6.92 -7.31 21.40
CA GLY A 15 5.56 -7.71 21.76
C GLY A 15 4.71 -8.20 20.60
N HIS A 16 3.42 -8.38 20.85
CA HIS A 16 2.45 -8.89 19.87
C HIS A 16 2.39 -8.08 18.56
N THR A 17 2.50 -6.78 18.68
CA THR A 17 2.34 -5.84 17.55
C THR A 17 3.65 -5.30 17.02
N GLN A 18 4.79 -5.87 17.49
CA GLN A 18 6.13 -5.55 17.00
C GLN A 18 6.43 -4.04 17.04
N PHE A 19 6.13 -3.40 18.15
CA PHE A 19 6.45 -1.99 18.36
C PHE A 19 7.96 -1.79 18.53
N MET A 20 8.49 -0.75 17.90
CA MET A 20 9.82 -0.24 18.24
C MET A 20 9.77 0.41 19.63
N PRO A 21 10.88 0.41 20.41
CA PRO A 21 10.91 1.03 21.74
C PRO A 21 10.38 2.47 21.78
N SER A 22 10.75 3.29 20.78
CA SER A 22 10.25 4.66 20.66
C SER A 22 8.75 4.76 20.35
N THR A 23 8.20 3.76 19.66
CA THR A 23 6.76 3.67 19.38
C THR A 23 6.02 3.28 20.65
N TYR A 24 6.54 2.31 21.40
CA TYR A 24 6.01 1.92 22.70
C TYR A 24 5.96 3.12 23.65
N GLN A 25 7.07 3.85 23.84
CA GLN A 25 7.12 5.01 24.71
C GLN A 25 6.06 6.09 24.38
N ARG A 26 5.73 6.26 23.13
CA ARG A 26 4.77 7.28 22.68
C ARG A 26 3.32 6.84 22.68
N HIS A 27 3.06 5.56 22.48
CA HIS A 27 1.71 5.08 22.13
C HIS A 27 1.21 3.93 23.00
N ALA A 28 2.03 3.40 23.92
CA ALA A 28 1.58 2.33 24.81
C ALA A 28 0.39 2.77 25.67
N GLN A 29 -0.57 1.89 25.83
CA GLN A 29 -1.80 2.10 26.59
C GLN A 29 -1.96 0.98 27.61
N ASP A 30 -2.10 1.33 28.86
CA ASP A 30 -2.61 0.47 29.93
C ASP A 30 -4.15 0.51 29.86
N PHE A 31 -4.72 -0.32 29.03
CA PHE A 31 -6.17 -0.31 28.77
C PHE A 31 -6.94 -1.19 29.77
N ASP A 32 -6.30 -2.22 30.29
CA ASP A 32 -6.89 -3.10 31.32
C ASP A 32 -6.75 -2.54 32.74
N GLY A 33 -6.00 -1.44 32.93
CA GLY A 33 -5.86 -0.75 34.22
C GLY A 33 -4.97 -1.45 35.24
N THR A 34 -4.04 -2.30 34.79
CA THR A 34 -3.12 -3.04 35.68
C THR A 34 -1.94 -2.21 36.18
N GLY A 35 -1.81 -0.95 35.76
CA GLY A 35 -0.77 -0.01 36.18
C GLY A 35 0.42 0.06 35.20
N HIS A 36 0.44 -0.74 34.14
CA HIS A 36 1.48 -0.68 33.13
C HIS A 36 1.00 -1.33 31.81
N ALA A 37 1.35 -0.74 30.69
CA ALA A 37 0.99 -1.29 29.37
C ALA A 37 1.79 -2.58 29.07
N ASN A 38 1.14 -3.72 29.06
CA ASN A 38 1.74 -5.02 28.77
C ASN A 38 1.44 -5.46 27.33
N ILE A 39 2.42 -5.35 26.44
CA ILE A 39 2.27 -5.78 25.03
C ILE A 39 2.85 -7.18 24.75
N TRP A 40 3.28 -7.92 25.77
CA TRP A 40 3.93 -9.24 25.64
C TRP A 40 3.13 -10.40 26.25
N GLY A 41 2.22 -10.11 27.19
CA GLY A 41 1.45 -11.12 27.93
C GLY A 41 0.48 -11.93 27.04
N ASP A 42 -0.12 -12.96 27.61
CA ASP A 42 -1.10 -13.81 26.89
C ASP A 42 -2.37 -13.02 26.49
N ASP A 43 -2.72 -11.99 27.27
CA ASP A 43 -3.80 -11.07 26.93
C ASP A 43 -3.30 -9.97 26.00
N PRO A 44 -3.83 -9.88 24.75
CA PRO A 44 -3.41 -8.88 23.78
C PRO A 44 -4.09 -7.51 23.96
N THR A 45 -4.88 -7.29 25.02
CA THR A 45 -5.72 -6.10 25.19
C THR A 45 -4.92 -4.81 25.09
N ASP A 46 -3.83 -4.68 25.83
CA ASP A 46 -2.98 -3.48 25.80
C ASP A 46 -2.24 -3.33 24.48
N ALA A 47 -1.82 -4.43 23.87
CA ALA A 47 -1.16 -4.41 22.57
C ALA A 47 -2.10 -3.89 21.47
N LEU A 48 -3.36 -4.33 21.49
CA LEU A 48 -4.39 -3.86 20.55
C LEU A 48 -4.77 -2.40 20.80
N ALA A 49 -4.96 -2.01 22.07
CA ALA A 49 -5.24 -0.62 22.46
C ALA A 49 -4.09 0.33 22.07
N SER A 50 -2.86 -0.08 22.31
CA SER A 50 -1.65 0.66 21.90
C SER A 50 -1.57 0.83 20.38
N THR A 51 -1.89 -0.21 19.62
CA THR A 51 -1.96 -0.13 18.15
C THR A 51 -3.07 0.81 17.70
N ALA A 52 -4.24 0.75 18.31
CA ALA A 52 -5.33 1.68 18.00
C ALA A 52 -4.94 3.13 18.30
N GLN A 53 -4.23 3.38 19.39
CA GLN A 53 -3.70 4.71 19.75
C GLN A 53 -2.68 5.20 18.71
N LEU A 54 -1.76 4.34 18.26
CA LEU A 54 -0.82 4.67 17.18
C LEU A 54 -1.57 5.07 15.90
N LEU A 55 -2.49 4.24 15.44
CA LEU A 55 -3.26 4.54 14.22
C LEU A 55 -4.04 5.86 14.35
N LYS A 56 -4.64 6.12 15.52
CA LYS A 56 -5.35 7.37 15.82
C LYS A 56 -4.39 8.56 15.76
N ALA A 57 -3.21 8.47 16.37
CA ALA A 57 -2.19 9.52 16.38
C ALA A 57 -1.66 9.81 14.97
N GLU A 58 -1.57 8.78 14.11
CA GLU A 58 -1.17 8.91 12.71
C GLU A 58 -2.30 9.38 11.77
N GLY A 59 -3.47 9.74 12.33
CA GLY A 59 -4.57 10.37 11.61
C GLY A 59 -5.60 9.40 11.03
N TRP A 60 -5.82 8.25 11.68
CA TRP A 60 -6.91 7.33 11.31
C TRP A 60 -8.26 8.04 11.32
N ARG A 61 -9.01 7.91 10.25
CA ARG A 61 -10.34 8.48 10.09
C ARG A 61 -11.41 7.41 10.27
N LYS A 62 -12.11 7.46 11.40
CA LYS A 62 -13.22 6.53 11.68
C LYS A 62 -14.27 6.62 10.56
N GLY A 63 -14.75 5.48 10.08
CA GLY A 63 -15.76 5.41 9.01
C GLY A 63 -15.22 5.57 7.59
N GLN A 64 -13.99 6.04 7.39
CA GLN A 64 -13.35 6.03 6.08
C GLN A 64 -12.76 4.64 5.79
N PRO A 65 -13.01 4.01 4.64
CA PRO A 65 -12.33 2.78 4.26
C PRO A 65 -10.83 3.04 4.05
N TRP A 66 -10.00 2.00 4.18
CA TRP A 66 -8.61 2.07 3.76
C TRP A 66 -8.52 2.13 2.23
N ALA A 67 -9.36 1.35 1.55
CA ALA A 67 -9.52 1.33 0.10
C ALA A 67 -10.90 0.81 -0.30
N VAL A 68 -11.22 1.01 -1.57
CA VAL A 68 -12.35 0.39 -2.27
C VAL A 68 -11.81 -0.26 -3.55
N GLU A 69 -12.13 -1.53 -3.79
CA GLU A 69 -11.83 -2.17 -5.07
C GLU A 69 -12.71 -1.57 -6.16
N VAL A 70 -12.09 -1.17 -7.27
CA VAL A 70 -12.74 -0.44 -8.35
C VAL A 70 -12.49 -1.09 -9.70
N THR A 71 -13.36 -0.75 -10.67
CA THR A 71 -13.20 -1.09 -12.08
C THR A 71 -12.93 0.17 -12.87
N LEU A 72 -11.94 0.10 -13.76
CA LEU A 72 -11.61 1.16 -14.71
C LEU A 72 -12.32 0.93 -16.05
N PRO A 73 -12.72 1.97 -16.78
CA PRO A 73 -13.20 1.82 -18.15
C PRO A 73 -12.08 1.29 -19.06
N ARG A 74 -12.46 0.69 -20.20
CA ARG A 74 -11.53 -0.01 -21.11
C ARG A 74 -10.38 0.88 -21.60
N GLU A 75 -10.66 2.14 -21.86
CA GLU A 75 -9.68 3.11 -22.42
C GLU A 75 -9.18 4.09 -21.34
N PHE A 76 -9.10 3.62 -20.07
CA PHE A 76 -8.65 4.47 -19.00
C PHE A 76 -7.16 4.79 -19.12
N ASP A 77 -6.82 6.08 -18.97
CA ASP A 77 -5.43 6.53 -18.92
C ASP A 77 -4.77 6.08 -17.61
N LEU A 78 -4.00 5.01 -17.69
CA LEU A 78 -3.29 4.45 -16.53
C LEU A 78 -2.18 5.37 -15.99
N ALA A 79 -1.73 6.39 -16.73
CA ALA A 79 -0.77 7.37 -16.23
C ALA A 79 -1.36 8.20 -15.07
N LEU A 80 -2.68 8.31 -14.99
CA LEU A 80 -3.40 8.95 -13.88
C LEU A 80 -3.35 8.16 -12.57
N THR A 81 -2.88 6.91 -12.61
CA THR A 81 -2.78 6.04 -11.44
C THR A 81 -1.47 6.25 -10.68
N GLY A 82 -1.49 5.95 -9.40
CA GLY A 82 -0.38 6.10 -8.47
C GLY A 82 -0.85 6.82 -7.21
N ARG A 83 -0.38 6.39 -6.06
CA ARG A 83 -0.83 6.93 -4.76
C ARG A 83 -0.51 8.41 -4.55
N ILE A 84 0.38 8.98 -5.35
CA ILE A 84 0.75 10.40 -5.30
C ILE A 84 -0.15 11.30 -6.13
N PHE A 85 -1.16 10.76 -6.82
CA PHE A 85 -2.12 11.50 -7.64
C PHE A 85 -3.55 11.42 -7.09
N PRO A 86 -3.80 11.85 -5.84
CA PRO A 86 -5.14 11.82 -5.27
C PRO A 86 -6.06 12.82 -5.98
N ARG A 87 -7.31 12.39 -6.24
CA ARG A 87 -8.37 13.24 -6.80
C ARG A 87 -9.65 13.09 -5.98
N LYS A 88 -10.56 14.04 -6.10
CA LYS A 88 -11.89 13.93 -5.50
C LYS A 88 -12.65 12.76 -6.11
N THR A 89 -13.47 12.08 -5.32
CA THR A 89 -14.31 10.96 -5.77
C THR A 89 -15.10 11.30 -7.03
N ARG A 90 -15.70 12.50 -7.11
CA ARG A 90 -16.46 12.96 -8.28
C ARG A 90 -15.63 13.02 -9.58
N ASP A 91 -14.33 13.30 -9.48
CA ASP A 91 -13.47 13.39 -10.67
C ASP A 91 -13.15 12.00 -11.20
N TRP A 92 -12.98 11.02 -10.31
CA TRP A 92 -12.88 9.61 -10.69
C TRP A 92 -14.17 9.09 -11.32
N GLN A 93 -15.33 9.46 -10.77
CA GLN A 93 -16.63 9.11 -11.36
C GLN A 93 -16.80 9.67 -12.77
N ARG A 94 -16.38 10.92 -13.03
CA ARG A 94 -16.41 11.53 -14.37
C ARG A 94 -15.52 10.81 -15.37
N LEU A 95 -14.41 10.21 -14.88
CA LEU A 95 -13.51 9.38 -15.66
C LEU A 95 -14.03 7.93 -15.83
N GLY A 96 -15.25 7.63 -15.39
CA GLY A 96 -15.90 6.33 -15.57
C GLY A 96 -15.48 5.27 -14.54
N VAL A 97 -14.78 5.64 -13.46
CA VAL A 97 -14.40 4.69 -12.41
C VAL A 97 -15.64 4.30 -11.59
N THR A 98 -15.86 3.01 -11.40
CA THR A 98 -16.96 2.43 -10.62
C THR A 98 -16.41 1.51 -9.53
N THR A 99 -17.24 1.10 -8.57
CA THR A 99 -16.86 0.01 -7.66
C THR A 99 -16.73 -1.31 -8.44
N ALA A 100 -15.96 -2.26 -7.94
CA ALA A 100 -15.83 -3.59 -8.56
C ALA A 100 -17.15 -4.38 -8.61
N SER A 101 -18.19 -3.92 -7.91
CA SER A 101 -19.57 -4.41 -8.01
C SER A 101 -20.43 -3.65 -9.01
N SER A 102 -19.82 -2.82 -9.88
CA SER A 102 -20.50 -1.94 -10.85
C SER A 102 -21.41 -0.88 -10.21
N GLY A 103 -21.15 -0.56 -8.95
CA GLY A 103 -21.89 0.47 -8.23
C GLY A 103 -21.22 1.84 -8.28
N LYS A 104 -21.96 2.86 -7.88
CA LYS A 104 -21.44 4.22 -7.72
C LYS A 104 -20.42 4.28 -6.58
N LEU A 105 -19.33 5.01 -6.77
CA LEU A 105 -18.37 5.30 -5.71
C LEU A 105 -19.02 6.18 -4.63
N ALA A 106 -18.93 5.74 -3.38
CA ALA A 106 -19.27 6.61 -2.25
C ALA A 106 -18.16 7.65 -2.05
N ASP A 107 -18.54 8.86 -1.63
CA ASP A 107 -17.55 9.92 -1.38
C ASP A 107 -16.92 9.72 0.01
N HIS A 108 -15.67 9.32 0.00
CA HIS A 108 -14.83 9.20 1.20
C HIS A 108 -13.70 10.25 1.21
N GLY A 109 -13.84 11.31 0.38
CA GLY A 109 -12.83 12.34 0.18
C GLY A 109 -11.90 12.05 -1.00
N ASN A 110 -10.68 12.59 -0.95
CA ASN A 110 -9.70 12.35 -2.00
C ASN A 110 -9.17 10.93 -1.94
N GLY A 111 -9.18 10.24 -3.07
CA GLY A 111 -8.61 8.91 -3.23
C GLY A 111 -7.64 8.87 -4.39
N ALA A 112 -6.68 7.95 -4.34
CA ALA A 112 -5.75 7.67 -5.42
C ALA A 112 -5.92 6.24 -5.92
N LEU A 113 -5.73 6.02 -7.21
CA LEU A 113 -5.82 4.67 -7.80
C LEU A 113 -4.47 3.98 -7.76
N ILE A 114 -4.41 2.78 -7.22
CA ILE A 114 -3.22 1.92 -7.28
C ILE A 114 -3.53 0.61 -7.98
N LEU A 115 -2.54 0.12 -8.72
CA LEU A 115 -2.57 -1.15 -9.45
C LEU A 115 -1.43 -2.04 -8.93
N PRO A 116 -1.60 -2.72 -7.79
CA PRO A 116 -0.51 -3.47 -7.15
C PRO A 116 0.01 -4.62 -8.01
N ALA A 117 -0.83 -5.13 -8.89
CA ALA A 117 -0.49 -6.23 -9.80
C ALA A 117 -0.70 -5.89 -11.29
N GLY A 118 -0.67 -4.60 -11.64
CA GLY A 118 -0.90 -4.14 -12.99
C GLY A 118 -2.39 -4.07 -13.38
N PRO A 119 -2.68 -3.73 -14.65
CA PRO A 119 -4.04 -3.50 -15.11
C PRO A 119 -4.92 -4.76 -15.15
N GLU A 120 -4.31 -5.94 -15.23
CA GLU A 120 -4.99 -7.24 -15.21
C GLU A 120 -5.36 -7.71 -13.80
N GLY A 121 -4.83 -7.03 -12.77
CA GLY A 121 -5.06 -7.34 -11.37
C GLY A 121 -6.10 -6.43 -10.71
N PRO A 122 -6.28 -6.56 -9.38
CA PRO A 122 -7.18 -5.69 -8.64
C PRO A 122 -6.70 -4.24 -8.69
N VAL A 123 -7.64 -3.33 -8.90
CA VAL A 123 -7.42 -1.89 -8.80
C VAL A 123 -8.08 -1.40 -7.52
N PHE A 124 -7.35 -0.63 -6.73
CA PHE A 124 -7.87 -0.05 -5.50
C PHE A 124 -7.87 1.48 -5.56
N MET A 125 -8.98 2.07 -5.18
CA MET A 125 -9.01 3.46 -4.78
C MET A 125 -8.65 3.51 -3.30
N VAL A 126 -7.45 4.00 -2.98
CA VAL A 126 -6.92 4.10 -1.62
C VAL A 126 -7.17 5.48 -1.03
N TYR A 127 -7.44 5.52 0.27
CA TYR A 127 -7.76 6.72 1.03
C TYR A 127 -6.73 6.99 2.13
N ASN A 128 -6.99 7.99 2.99
CA ASN A 128 -6.10 8.35 4.08
C ASN A 128 -5.71 7.14 4.96
N ASN A 129 -6.69 6.29 5.30
CA ASN A 129 -6.42 5.14 6.19
C ASN A 129 -5.43 4.12 5.60
N PHE A 130 -5.33 4.01 4.28
CA PHE A 130 -4.26 3.25 3.63
C PHE A 130 -2.88 3.81 3.97
N HIS A 131 -2.73 5.13 3.91
CA HIS A 131 -1.48 5.79 4.25
C HIS A 131 -1.16 5.70 5.74
N VAL A 132 -2.18 5.69 6.60
CA VAL A 132 -2.00 5.47 8.05
C VAL A 132 -1.48 4.06 8.32
N ILE A 133 -2.04 3.01 7.70
CA ILE A 133 -1.51 1.65 7.81
C ILE A 133 -0.04 1.59 7.36
N LYS A 134 0.31 2.33 6.30
CA LYS A 134 1.69 2.40 5.80
C LYS A 134 2.67 3.07 6.76
N LYS A 135 2.22 3.82 7.75
CA LYS A 135 3.08 4.34 8.82
C LYS A 135 3.62 3.20 9.71
N TYR A 136 2.87 2.13 9.82
CA TYR A 136 3.29 0.93 10.52
C TYR A 136 4.32 0.12 9.70
N ASN A 137 4.02 -0.12 8.43
CA ASN A 137 4.94 -0.77 7.49
C ASN A 137 4.75 -0.16 6.10
N TYR A 138 5.84 0.33 5.52
CA TYR A 138 5.82 1.13 4.29
C TYR A 138 5.39 0.35 3.02
N ALA A 139 5.36 -0.98 3.05
CA ALA A 139 4.98 -1.78 1.88
C ALA A 139 3.49 -1.65 1.54
N ASP A 140 3.17 -1.43 0.26
CA ASP A 140 1.78 -1.39 -0.21
C ASP A 140 1.08 -2.74 0.00
N SER A 141 1.80 -3.85 -0.21
CA SER A 141 1.30 -5.21 0.04
C SER A 141 0.91 -5.44 1.49
N TYR A 142 1.67 -4.88 2.44
CA TYR A 142 1.32 -4.93 3.86
C TYR A 142 0.01 -4.17 4.12
N ALA A 143 -0.12 -2.95 3.62
CA ALA A 143 -1.32 -2.14 3.82
C ALA A 143 -2.56 -2.80 3.20
N ILE A 144 -2.42 -3.41 2.01
CA ILE A 144 -3.50 -4.18 1.37
C ILE A 144 -3.85 -5.41 2.22
N GLY A 145 -2.85 -6.19 2.67
CA GLY A 145 -3.06 -7.40 3.45
C GLY A 145 -3.77 -7.12 4.78
N VAL A 146 -3.27 -6.14 5.55
CA VAL A 146 -3.85 -5.73 6.84
C VAL A 146 -5.24 -5.13 6.65
N GLY A 147 -5.40 -4.23 5.69
CA GLY A 147 -6.69 -3.60 5.40
C GLY A 147 -7.74 -4.63 4.96
N HIS A 148 -7.36 -5.56 4.08
CA HIS A 148 -8.24 -6.64 3.65
C HIS A 148 -8.58 -7.60 4.79
N LEU A 149 -7.61 -7.98 5.62
CA LEU A 149 -7.87 -8.81 6.81
C LEU A 149 -8.88 -8.13 7.74
N SER A 150 -8.71 -6.84 8.00
CA SER A 150 -9.67 -6.05 8.78
C SER A 150 -11.08 -6.09 8.18
N ASP A 151 -11.19 -5.94 6.85
CA ASP A 151 -12.48 -6.05 6.15
C ASP A 151 -13.10 -7.44 6.30
N ARG A 152 -12.28 -8.52 6.22
CA ARG A 152 -12.74 -9.89 6.41
C ARG A 152 -13.25 -10.14 7.83
N LEU A 153 -12.54 -9.65 8.83
CA LEU A 153 -12.96 -9.73 10.25
C LEU A 153 -14.27 -8.96 10.50
N ALA A 154 -14.47 -7.85 9.80
CA ALA A 154 -15.72 -7.07 9.83
C ALA A 154 -16.86 -7.66 8.97
N GLY A 155 -16.71 -8.88 8.43
CA GLY A 155 -17.73 -9.55 7.62
C GLY A 155 -17.86 -9.02 6.18
N ARG A 156 -16.93 -8.17 5.71
CA ARG A 156 -16.95 -7.66 4.33
C ARG A 156 -16.50 -8.70 3.32
N GLY A 157 -16.81 -8.46 2.04
CA GLY A 157 -16.52 -9.38 0.94
C GLY A 157 -15.01 -9.58 0.68
N LYS A 158 -14.69 -10.61 -0.12
CA LYS A 158 -13.32 -10.84 -0.63
C LYS A 158 -13.02 -9.83 -1.73
N ILE A 159 -11.71 -9.61 -1.99
CA ILE A 159 -11.25 -8.99 -3.24
C ILE A 159 -11.79 -9.83 -4.40
N ARG A 160 -12.40 -9.16 -5.38
CA ARG A 160 -13.11 -9.80 -6.50
C ARG A 160 -12.18 -10.17 -7.64
N SER A 161 -11.22 -9.29 -7.94
CA SER A 161 -10.25 -9.50 -9.01
C SER A 161 -9.11 -10.41 -8.55
N GLY A 162 -8.68 -11.33 -9.42
CA GLY A 162 -7.52 -12.18 -9.15
C GLY A 162 -6.20 -11.40 -9.27
N PHE A 163 -5.16 -11.88 -8.59
CA PHE A 163 -3.80 -11.39 -8.79
C PHE A 163 -3.11 -12.19 -9.88
N PRO A 164 -2.72 -11.57 -11.01
CA PRO A 164 -2.05 -12.29 -12.10
C PRO A 164 -0.66 -12.75 -11.68
N GLN A 165 -0.21 -13.89 -12.23
CA GLN A 165 1.14 -14.39 -11.99
C GLN A 165 2.23 -13.47 -12.56
N ASN A 166 1.93 -12.83 -13.69
CA ASN A 166 2.83 -11.93 -14.39
C ASN A 166 2.26 -10.49 -14.42
N PRO A 167 2.37 -9.72 -13.32
CA PRO A 167 1.96 -8.33 -13.30
C PRO A 167 2.54 -7.52 -14.47
N TRP A 168 1.74 -6.66 -15.08
CA TRP A 168 2.13 -5.83 -16.22
C TRP A 168 2.48 -6.62 -17.49
N GLY A 169 2.06 -7.89 -17.60
CA GLY A 169 2.46 -8.77 -18.69
C GLY A 169 3.95 -9.10 -18.72
N MET A 170 4.66 -8.86 -17.62
CA MET A 170 6.11 -9.06 -17.46
C MET A 170 6.39 -10.09 -16.39
N SER A 171 7.30 -11.02 -16.66
CA SER A 171 7.84 -11.92 -15.64
C SER A 171 8.59 -11.15 -14.55
N THR A 172 8.81 -11.80 -13.40
CA THR A 172 9.62 -11.19 -12.33
C THR A 172 11.02 -10.82 -12.81
N ARG A 173 11.66 -11.68 -13.62
CA ARG A 173 13.00 -11.42 -14.20
C ARG A 173 12.99 -10.19 -15.11
N GLU A 174 11.97 -10.02 -15.94
CA GLU A 174 11.85 -8.85 -16.81
C GLU A 174 11.66 -7.56 -16.00
N ARG A 175 10.89 -7.59 -14.92
CA ARG A 175 10.73 -6.43 -14.03
C ARG A 175 12.02 -6.12 -13.26
N GLN A 176 12.74 -7.14 -12.79
CA GLN A 176 14.07 -6.96 -12.18
C GLN A 176 15.06 -6.36 -13.17
N ALA A 177 15.10 -6.86 -14.40
CA ALA A 177 15.94 -6.31 -15.47
C ALA A 177 15.60 -4.85 -15.78
N LEU A 178 14.29 -4.50 -15.80
CA LEU A 178 13.85 -3.13 -15.98
C LEU A 178 14.39 -2.20 -14.87
N GLN A 179 14.24 -2.61 -13.59
CA GLN A 179 14.75 -1.84 -12.45
C GLN A 179 16.27 -1.68 -12.52
N GLN A 180 16.99 -2.77 -12.81
CA GLN A 180 18.46 -2.76 -12.92
C GLN A 180 18.91 -1.81 -14.03
N ARG A 181 18.37 -1.93 -15.24
CA ARG A 181 18.74 -1.07 -16.38
C ARG A 181 18.41 0.40 -16.15
N LEU A 182 17.35 0.73 -15.42
CA LEU A 182 17.05 2.09 -15.00
C LEU A 182 18.11 2.60 -14.01
N ASN A 183 18.47 1.79 -13.01
CA ASN A 183 19.50 2.14 -12.04
C ASN A 183 20.88 2.36 -12.71
N ASP A 184 21.27 1.48 -13.65
CA ASP A 184 22.53 1.58 -14.40
C ASP A 184 22.62 2.87 -15.22
N ARG A 185 21.48 3.47 -15.56
CA ARG A 185 21.37 4.77 -16.25
C ARG A 185 21.14 5.96 -15.32
N GLY A 186 21.26 5.76 -14.01
CA GLY A 186 21.13 6.81 -13.00
C GLY A 186 19.68 7.14 -12.59
N PHE A 187 18.68 6.36 -13.06
CA PHE A 187 17.31 6.54 -12.62
C PHE A 187 17.04 5.64 -11.40
N ALA A 188 16.81 6.21 -10.23
CA ALA A 188 16.70 5.52 -8.96
C ALA A 188 15.42 4.66 -8.85
N ALA A 189 15.40 3.49 -9.50
CA ALA A 189 14.25 2.56 -9.52
C ALA A 189 14.10 1.71 -8.23
N GLY A 190 15.02 1.81 -7.30
CA GLY A 190 15.07 1.00 -6.08
C GLY A 190 15.79 -0.34 -6.30
N ASN A 191 15.64 -1.25 -5.33
CA ASN A 191 16.21 -2.59 -5.46
C ASN A 191 15.54 -3.36 -6.61
N PRO A 192 16.31 -4.13 -7.41
CA PRO A 192 15.78 -4.95 -8.49
C PRO A 192 15.09 -6.22 -7.94
N ASP A 193 14.00 -6.04 -7.21
CA ASP A 193 13.19 -7.10 -6.61
C ASP A 193 12.02 -7.57 -7.49
N GLY A 194 11.80 -6.88 -8.61
CA GLY A 194 10.67 -7.12 -9.51
C GLY A 194 9.35 -6.50 -9.05
N VAL A 195 9.35 -5.73 -7.96
CA VAL A 195 8.18 -5.00 -7.48
C VAL A 195 8.25 -3.54 -7.96
N ILE A 196 7.44 -3.19 -8.95
CA ILE A 196 7.40 -1.83 -9.48
C ILE A 196 6.46 -0.95 -8.63
N GLY A 197 6.98 -0.49 -7.51
CA GLY A 197 6.32 0.46 -6.64
C GLY A 197 6.50 1.92 -7.10
N GLU A 198 6.21 2.87 -6.21
CA GLU A 198 6.25 4.31 -6.56
C GLU A 198 7.65 4.79 -6.98
N LYS A 199 8.72 4.28 -6.35
CA LYS A 199 10.10 4.59 -6.78
C LYS A 199 10.37 4.13 -8.21
N GLY A 200 10.02 2.89 -8.54
CA GLY A 200 10.18 2.36 -9.89
C GLY A 200 9.36 3.15 -10.92
N ARG A 201 8.13 3.51 -10.59
CA ARG A 201 7.28 4.36 -11.46
C ARG A 201 7.85 5.75 -11.65
N ALA A 202 8.42 6.37 -10.60
CA ALA A 202 9.09 7.66 -10.71
C ALA A 202 10.33 7.58 -11.61
N ALA A 203 11.13 6.52 -11.49
CA ALA A 203 12.29 6.27 -12.34
C ALA A 203 11.88 6.08 -13.81
N ILE A 204 10.79 5.34 -14.07
CA ILE A 204 10.24 5.18 -15.41
C ILE A 204 9.84 6.55 -16.00
N ARG A 205 9.06 7.36 -15.26
CA ARG A 205 8.67 8.70 -15.72
C ARG A 205 9.89 9.58 -16.06
N ALA A 206 10.91 9.57 -15.20
CA ALA A 206 12.12 10.34 -15.43
C ALA A 206 12.88 9.88 -16.69
N TYR A 207 12.95 8.56 -16.91
CA TYR A 207 13.54 7.99 -18.13
C TYR A 207 12.71 8.35 -19.38
N GLU A 208 11.40 8.14 -19.36
CA GLU A 208 10.49 8.50 -20.46
C GLU A 208 10.65 9.97 -20.83
N GLN A 209 10.68 10.87 -19.83
CA GLN A 209 10.89 12.29 -20.04
C GLN A 209 12.25 12.60 -20.67
N SER A 210 13.33 11.95 -20.21
CA SER A 210 14.68 12.13 -20.75
C SER A 210 14.82 11.69 -22.20
N ARG A 211 13.93 10.77 -22.66
CA ARG A 211 13.91 10.24 -24.03
C ARG A 211 12.86 10.88 -24.92
N GLY A 212 12.09 11.85 -24.41
CA GLY A 212 10.96 12.43 -25.16
C GLY A 212 9.82 11.47 -25.42
N PHE A 213 9.69 10.39 -24.64
CA PHE A 213 8.58 9.45 -24.72
C PHE A 213 7.35 10.00 -23.98
N PRO A 214 6.14 9.50 -24.29
CA PRO A 214 4.96 9.76 -23.48
C PRO A 214 5.22 9.37 -22.02
N VAL A 215 5.01 10.30 -21.07
CA VAL A 215 5.35 10.12 -19.65
C VAL A 215 4.21 9.36 -18.97
N THR A 216 4.34 8.06 -18.84
CA THR A 216 3.33 7.17 -18.25
C THR A 216 3.68 6.68 -16.85
N GLY A 217 4.95 6.42 -16.59
CA GLY A 217 5.43 5.76 -15.38
C GLY A 217 4.99 4.31 -15.29
N LEU A 218 4.68 3.67 -16.41
CA LEU A 218 4.18 2.30 -16.47
C LEU A 218 5.24 1.33 -17.00
N PRO A 219 5.50 0.21 -16.30
CA PRO A 219 6.42 -0.80 -16.80
C PRO A 219 5.82 -1.52 -18.03
N SER A 220 6.67 -1.80 -19.02
CA SER A 220 6.28 -2.56 -20.20
C SER A 220 7.49 -3.27 -20.82
N LYS A 221 7.25 -4.30 -21.63
CA LYS A 221 8.30 -4.96 -22.42
C LYS A 221 8.93 -4.02 -23.43
N ALA A 222 8.14 -3.12 -24.02
CA ALA A 222 8.64 -2.11 -24.95
C ALA A 222 9.63 -1.14 -24.26
N LEU A 223 9.29 -0.70 -23.04
CA LEU A 223 10.17 0.12 -22.22
C LEU A 223 11.47 -0.63 -21.87
N LEU A 224 11.37 -1.90 -21.47
CA LEU A 224 12.55 -2.73 -21.19
C LEU A 224 13.45 -2.87 -22.43
N ALA A 225 12.87 -3.06 -23.61
CA ALA A 225 13.61 -3.13 -24.86
C ALA A 225 14.31 -1.80 -25.19
N SER A 226 13.69 -0.66 -24.93
CA SER A 226 14.30 0.67 -25.16
C SER A 226 15.49 0.98 -24.25
N LEU A 227 15.64 0.22 -23.19
CA LEU A 227 16.79 0.29 -22.28
C LEU A 227 17.97 -0.61 -22.72
N GLY A 228 17.89 -1.30 -23.83
CA GLY A 228 18.95 -1.94 -24.59
C GLY A 228 19.63 -3.07 -23.84
#